data_a2552fde9d3cd1a807a3fc42b7d053a2
#
_entry.id   a2552fde9d3cd1a807a3fc42b7d053a2
#
_cell.length_a   1.000
_cell.length_b   1.000
_cell.length_c   1.000
_cell.angle_alpha   90.00
_cell.angle_beta   90.00
_cell.angle_gamma   90.00
#
_symmetry.space_group_name_H-M   'P 1'
#
loop_
_entity.id
_entity.type
_entity.pdbx_description
1 polymer ?
#
loop_
_entity_poly.entity_id
_entity_poly.type
_entity_poly.pdbx_seq_one_letter_code
_entity_poly.pdbx_strand_id
1 'polypeptide(L)'
;MQLGEDLEQTSLSLTMPLHAKFGATYVLQACNADGCTDSEPLVVEDHMVEAIGFFKASNASEGDVFGASVSLSADGTMMAVGATGEDGGVPGSNGDQQDNSSTQSGAAYVFRHDAQQGWIQEAYIKASDPASWDRFGWRVALSADGNVLAVGAPAYVDSLGNTVGAGTAYVFRRDGQAGWSEEATLHAAEPDAEDMFGADLALSGDGETLAVGAFREDSGATGINGDQTGDSALDSGAVYVFRHSGQGWEQEAYVKASNTDDGDDFGVSVALSDDGNTLAVGADMEDSGATGIDGDQGNHVSGYDFGAVYVFRRDAQTGWTQDAYVKAATMDLGDKFGRSVALSGDGEVLVVGAVGENGGDTGLDGQDWDNTTLDAGAAYVFRRDEQVGWAQEAYVKATRTFLGAEFGGEVALSADGRWLAVTALSEGMKVMGVGGSGQVESLDFAGAAYVYHDLEGEGWVVESYVKGPLADDYDFFGYEIGLSGDGGVMAVGTIGEGSVTQGIGGDFSEGAAYSGAVYLY
;
A
#
# COMPACT_ATOMS: atom_id res chain seq x y z
N MET A 1 -15.65 25.08 15.50
CA MET A 1 -16.49 24.92 14.29
C MET A 1 -17.89 24.53 14.74
N GLN A 2 -18.95 25.14 14.22
CA GLN A 2 -20.33 24.71 14.53
C GLN A 2 -20.71 23.64 13.51
N LEU A 3 -20.99 22.43 13.98
CA LEU A 3 -21.24 21.26 13.13
C LEU A 3 -22.73 21.02 12.78
N GLY A 4 -23.61 21.95 13.07
CA GLY A 4 -25.04 21.84 12.74
C GLY A 4 -25.81 23.13 12.97
N GLU A 5 -26.90 23.30 12.24
CA GLU A 5 -27.93 24.29 12.52
C GLU A 5 -28.92 23.71 13.53
N ASP A 6 -29.83 24.52 14.05
CA ASP A 6 -30.84 24.16 15.07
C ASP A 6 -31.44 22.76 14.85
N LEU A 7 -31.01 21.79 15.68
CA LEU A 7 -31.50 20.42 15.60
C LEU A 7 -32.75 20.29 16.46
N GLU A 8 -33.90 19.99 15.84
CA GLU A 8 -35.11 19.52 16.58
C GLU A 8 -34.95 18.07 17.08
N GLN A 9 -33.76 17.45 16.84
CA GLN A 9 -33.46 16.06 17.20
C GLN A 9 -32.70 15.99 18.54
N THR A 10 -32.98 14.94 19.29
CA THR A 10 -32.37 14.68 20.60
C THR A 10 -31.02 13.97 20.52
N SER A 11 -30.57 13.64 19.31
CA SER A 11 -29.28 12.99 19.04
C SER A 11 -28.70 13.47 17.72
N LEU A 12 -27.37 13.63 17.69
CA LEU A 12 -26.57 13.88 16.50
C LEU A 12 -25.58 12.73 16.37
N SER A 13 -25.55 12.07 15.21
CA SER A 13 -24.51 11.07 14.87
C SER A 13 -23.58 11.70 13.86
N LEU A 14 -22.29 11.67 14.14
CA LEU A 14 -21.22 12.13 13.26
C LEU A 14 -20.32 10.94 12.97
N THR A 15 -20.07 10.66 11.69
CA THR A 15 -19.04 9.72 11.26
C THR A 15 -17.81 10.54 10.87
N MET A 16 -16.65 10.21 11.41
CA MET A 16 -15.42 10.97 11.19
C MET A 16 -14.23 10.02 11.10
N PRO A 17 -13.25 10.29 10.21
CA PRO A 17 -12.02 9.53 10.16
C PRO A 17 -11.27 9.64 11.49
N LEU A 18 -10.92 8.51 12.11
CA LEU A 18 -10.21 8.50 13.40
C LEU A 18 -8.83 9.14 13.26
N HIS A 19 -8.12 8.82 12.17
CA HIS A 19 -6.79 9.31 11.90
C HIS A 19 -6.75 10.83 11.61
N ALA A 20 -7.88 11.44 11.19
CA ALA A 20 -7.96 12.85 10.79
C ALA A 20 -8.52 13.80 11.86
N LYS A 21 -9.10 13.29 12.94
CA LYS A 21 -9.76 14.15 13.98
C LYS A 21 -9.43 13.72 15.41
N PHE A 22 -8.28 13.15 15.59
CA PHE A 22 -7.78 12.61 16.85
C PHE A 22 -7.87 13.59 18.03
N GLY A 23 -7.32 14.79 17.91
CA GLY A 23 -7.31 15.80 18.97
C GLY A 23 -8.64 16.56 19.12
N ALA A 24 -9.72 16.12 18.44
CA ALA A 24 -10.99 16.84 18.47
C ALA A 24 -11.72 16.68 19.81
N THR A 25 -12.29 17.76 20.29
CA THR A 25 -13.18 17.79 21.44
C THR A 25 -14.55 18.31 20.98
N TYR A 26 -15.57 17.54 21.26
CA TYR A 26 -16.95 17.89 20.89
C TYR A 26 -17.73 18.32 22.11
N VAL A 27 -18.49 19.39 21.95
CA VAL A 27 -19.41 19.90 22.95
C VAL A 27 -20.79 20.06 22.30
N LEU A 28 -21.80 19.42 22.88
CA LEU A 28 -23.17 19.65 22.47
C LEU A 28 -23.70 20.89 23.17
N GLN A 29 -24.11 21.90 22.40
CA GLN A 29 -24.69 23.12 22.94
C GLN A 29 -26.21 23.11 22.75
N ALA A 30 -26.96 23.16 23.85
CA ALA A 30 -28.40 23.31 23.84
C ALA A 30 -28.78 24.78 24.14
N CYS A 31 -29.48 25.41 23.20
CA CYS A 31 -29.88 26.83 23.30
C CYS A 31 -31.39 27.03 23.35
N ASN A 32 -31.84 28.01 24.12
CA ASN A 32 -33.22 28.51 24.14
C ASN A 32 -33.26 30.05 24.17
N ALA A 33 -34.40 30.66 24.37
CA ALA A 33 -34.54 32.11 24.41
C ALA A 33 -33.80 32.80 25.58
N ASP A 34 -33.42 32.04 26.61
CA ASP A 34 -32.75 32.54 27.81
C ASP A 34 -31.21 32.34 27.76
N GLY A 35 -30.70 31.57 26.79
CA GLY A 35 -29.26 31.29 26.60
C GLY A 35 -28.95 29.87 26.19
N CYS A 36 -27.67 29.54 26.16
CA CYS A 36 -27.14 28.22 25.80
C CYS A 36 -26.49 27.54 27.00
N THR A 37 -26.57 26.22 27.02
CA THR A 37 -25.90 25.34 28.00
C THR A 37 -25.11 24.28 27.22
N ASP A 38 -23.84 24.10 27.59
CA ASP A 38 -22.95 23.13 26.99
C ASP A 38 -23.02 21.79 27.75
N SER A 39 -22.85 20.69 27.02
CA SER A 39 -22.59 19.38 27.62
C SER A 39 -21.18 19.32 28.20
N GLU A 40 -20.89 18.28 28.98
CA GLU A 40 -19.51 17.88 29.22
C GLU A 40 -18.83 17.64 27.87
N PRO A 41 -17.55 18.02 27.73
CA PRO A 41 -16.79 17.77 26.52
C PRO A 41 -16.62 16.26 26.27
N LEU A 42 -16.84 15.80 25.04
CA LEU A 42 -16.43 14.48 24.56
C LEU A 42 -15.06 14.63 23.89
N VAL A 43 -14.05 14.01 24.48
CA VAL A 43 -12.68 13.96 23.93
C VAL A 43 -12.56 12.68 23.10
N VAL A 44 -12.24 12.79 21.81
CA VAL A 44 -12.14 11.64 20.91
C VAL A 44 -11.07 10.65 21.38
N GLU A 45 -9.93 11.16 21.84
CA GLU A 45 -8.81 10.38 22.36
C GLU A 45 -9.21 9.34 23.45
N ASP A 46 -10.16 9.67 24.30
CA ASP A 46 -10.62 8.80 25.39
C ASP A 46 -11.41 7.55 24.94
N HIS A 47 -11.86 7.52 23.67
CA HIS A 47 -12.75 6.49 23.14
C HIS A 47 -12.21 5.78 21.88
N MET A 48 -10.99 6.09 21.47
CA MET A 48 -10.45 5.68 20.18
C MET A 48 -10.23 4.19 20.03
N VAL A 49 -9.67 3.54 21.05
CA VAL A 49 -9.37 2.09 21.00
C VAL A 49 -10.63 1.26 20.73
N GLU A 50 -11.78 1.72 21.25
CA GLU A 50 -13.08 1.07 21.02
C GLU A 50 -13.64 1.31 19.60
N ALA A 51 -13.14 2.34 18.91
CA ALA A 51 -13.59 2.72 17.58
C ALA A 51 -12.71 2.17 16.44
N ILE A 52 -11.49 1.71 16.75
CA ILE A 52 -10.60 1.07 15.77
C ILE A 52 -11.19 -0.27 15.35
N GLY A 53 -11.41 -0.43 14.03
CA GLY A 53 -11.82 -1.72 13.47
C GLY A 53 -10.67 -2.74 13.58
N PHE A 54 -10.98 -3.96 14.01
CA PHE A 54 -10.03 -5.06 14.12
C PHE A 54 -10.48 -6.25 13.28
N PHE A 55 -9.64 -6.69 12.35
CA PHE A 55 -9.95 -7.73 11.38
C PHE A 55 -8.89 -8.83 11.42
N LYS A 56 -9.36 -10.06 11.42
CA LYS A 56 -8.56 -11.29 11.30
C LYS A 56 -9.16 -12.18 10.23
N ALA A 57 -8.39 -13.12 9.72
CA ALA A 57 -8.92 -14.23 8.95
C ALA A 57 -9.98 -15.00 9.72
N SER A 58 -11.06 -15.44 9.06
CA SER A 58 -12.11 -16.27 9.68
C SER A 58 -11.62 -17.65 10.11
N ASN A 59 -10.47 -18.09 9.58
CA ASN A 59 -9.79 -19.35 9.88
C ASN A 59 -8.35 -19.11 10.39
N ALA A 60 -8.07 -17.95 10.96
CA ALA A 60 -6.73 -17.54 11.37
C ALA A 60 -5.94 -18.63 12.09
N SER A 61 -4.74 -18.89 11.61
CA SER A 61 -3.79 -19.86 12.13
C SER A 61 -2.39 -19.22 12.30
N GLU A 62 -1.52 -19.89 13.04
CA GLU A 62 -0.12 -19.47 13.18
C GLU A 62 0.58 -19.46 11.81
N GLY A 63 1.19 -18.32 11.46
CA GLY A 63 1.94 -18.17 10.22
C GLY A 63 1.12 -17.80 8.99
N ASP A 64 -0.19 -17.55 9.09
CA ASP A 64 -1.05 -17.17 7.95
C ASP A 64 -0.67 -15.81 7.34
N VAL A 65 -0.09 -14.92 8.15
CA VAL A 65 0.38 -13.59 7.69
C VAL A 65 -0.76 -12.77 7.09
N PHE A 66 -1.94 -12.77 7.73
CA PHE A 66 -3.08 -11.95 7.31
C PHE A 66 -2.75 -10.45 7.48
N GLY A 67 -3.04 -9.64 6.48
CA GLY A 67 -2.62 -8.24 6.43
C GLY A 67 -1.30 -8.01 5.69
N ALA A 68 -0.77 -9.04 5.00
CA ALA A 68 0.40 -8.91 4.14
C ALA A 68 0.17 -7.94 2.98
N SER A 69 -1.06 -7.78 2.54
CA SER A 69 -1.49 -6.75 1.60
C SER A 69 -2.91 -6.31 1.91
N VAL A 70 -3.21 -5.03 1.68
CA VAL A 70 -4.53 -4.41 1.95
C VAL A 70 -4.90 -3.46 0.82
N SER A 71 -6.14 -3.51 0.36
CA SER A 71 -6.69 -2.56 -0.61
C SER A 71 -8.12 -2.17 -0.24
N LEU A 72 -8.46 -0.89 -0.40
CA LEU A 72 -9.79 -0.33 -0.15
C LEU A 72 -10.45 0.14 -1.45
N SER A 73 -11.79 0.01 -1.53
CA SER A 73 -12.56 0.72 -2.56
C SER A 73 -12.54 2.24 -2.31
N ALA A 74 -12.82 3.04 -3.35
CA ALA A 74 -12.78 4.49 -3.25
C ALA A 74 -13.75 5.06 -2.20
N ASP A 75 -14.89 4.41 -1.97
CA ASP A 75 -15.86 4.80 -0.94
C ASP A 75 -15.57 4.21 0.46
N GLY A 76 -14.47 3.45 0.60
CA GLY A 76 -14.07 2.82 1.85
C GLY A 76 -15.03 1.73 2.35
N THR A 77 -15.96 1.23 1.52
CA THR A 77 -16.94 0.22 1.94
C THR A 77 -16.57 -1.22 1.62
N MET A 78 -15.55 -1.42 0.78
CA MET A 78 -14.95 -2.72 0.48
C MET A 78 -13.48 -2.72 0.88
N MET A 79 -13.01 -3.84 1.42
CA MET A 79 -11.61 -4.08 1.78
C MET A 79 -11.21 -5.48 1.34
N ALA A 80 -10.10 -5.59 0.62
CA ALA A 80 -9.44 -6.86 0.33
C ALA A 80 -8.18 -6.98 1.18
N VAL A 81 -7.90 -8.19 1.66
CA VAL A 81 -6.75 -8.49 2.53
C VAL A 81 -6.09 -9.78 2.08
N GLY A 82 -4.78 -9.75 1.88
CA GLY A 82 -3.96 -10.92 1.59
C GLY A 82 -3.49 -11.65 2.85
N ALA A 83 -3.36 -12.96 2.76
CA ALA A 83 -2.79 -13.86 3.79
C ALA A 83 -1.90 -14.90 3.10
N THR A 84 -0.63 -14.55 2.91
CA THR A 84 0.31 -15.28 2.06
C THR A 84 0.75 -16.61 2.62
N GLY A 85 0.60 -16.81 3.91
CA GLY A 85 0.97 -18.04 4.61
C GLY A 85 -0.19 -19.03 4.80
N GLU A 86 -1.40 -18.68 4.39
CA GLU A 86 -2.58 -19.55 4.54
C GLU A 86 -2.42 -20.86 3.74
N ASP A 87 -2.75 -22.01 4.38
CA ASP A 87 -2.37 -23.35 3.91
C ASP A 87 -3.48 -24.09 3.11
N GLY A 88 -4.59 -23.44 2.78
CA GLY A 88 -5.74 -24.07 2.10
C GLY A 88 -5.44 -24.54 0.68
N GLY A 89 -5.82 -25.78 0.34
CA GLY A 89 -5.68 -26.36 -1.00
C GLY A 89 -6.97 -26.43 -1.81
N VAL A 90 -8.12 -25.95 -1.29
CA VAL A 90 -9.40 -25.98 -2.01
C VAL A 90 -9.56 -24.72 -2.87
N PRO A 91 -9.60 -24.86 -4.23
CA PRO A 91 -9.61 -23.72 -5.12
C PRO A 91 -10.93 -22.94 -5.12
N GLY A 92 -10.88 -21.67 -5.57
CA GLY A 92 -12.02 -20.81 -5.85
C GLY A 92 -12.52 -20.02 -4.65
N SER A 93 -13.76 -19.55 -4.72
CA SER A 93 -14.35 -18.67 -3.72
C SER A 93 -15.19 -19.43 -2.70
N ASN A 94 -15.02 -19.09 -1.41
CA ASN A 94 -15.78 -19.66 -0.28
C ASN A 94 -15.69 -21.20 -0.17
N GLY A 95 -14.51 -21.76 -0.46
CA GLY A 95 -14.18 -23.17 -0.24
C GLY A 95 -14.11 -23.56 1.24
N ASP A 96 -13.63 -24.79 1.51
CA ASP A 96 -13.42 -25.26 2.88
C ASP A 96 -12.20 -24.55 3.51
N GLN A 97 -12.45 -23.62 4.41
CA GLN A 97 -11.43 -22.85 5.14
C GLN A 97 -10.71 -23.66 6.22
N GLN A 98 -11.11 -24.92 6.47
CA GLN A 98 -10.45 -25.82 7.43
C GLN A 98 -9.45 -26.76 6.73
N ASP A 99 -9.39 -26.71 5.40
CA ASP A 99 -8.41 -27.45 4.64
C ASP A 99 -7.04 -26.78 4.73
N ASN A 100 -6.02 -27.52 5.14
CA ASN A 100 -4.63 -27.06 5.24
C ASN A 100 -3.72 -28.00 4.42
N SER A 101 -4.15 -28.38 3.24
CA SER A 101 -3.47 -29.39 2.42
C SER A 101 -2.37 -28.84 1.52
N SER A 102 -2.23 -27.51 1.38
CA SER A 102 -1.27 -26.84 0.48
C SER A 102 -0.50 -25.73 1.20
N THR A 103 0.67 -26.07 1.72
CA THR A 103 1.49 -25.18 2.57
C THR A 103 1.79 -23.85 1.88
N GLN A 104 1.44 -22.73 2.53
CA GLN A 104 1.66 -21.36 2.07
C GLN A 104 1.19 -21.12 0.62
N SER A 105 0.10 -21.76 0.22
CA SER A 105 -0.53 -21.46 -1.06
C SER A 105 -1.16 -20.06 -1.07
N GLY A 106 -1.46 -19.51 0.10
CA GLY A 106 -1.98 -18.17 0.33
C GLY A 106 -3.47 -18.04 0.05
N ALA A 107 -4.07 -16.96 0.56
CA ALA A 107 -5.47 -16.62 0.39
C ALA A 107 -5.70 -15.10 0.28
N ALA A 108 -6.86 -14.72 -0.26
CA ALA A 108 -7.37 -13.35 -0.15
C ALA A 108 -8.75 -13.37 0.50
N TYR A 109 -9.00 -12.36 1.34
CA TYR A 109 -10.27 -12.17 2.03
C TYR A 109 -10.89 -10.86 1.60
N VAL A 110 -12.19 -10.86 1.34
CA VAL A 110 -12.92 -9.63 1.00
C VAL A 110 -13.93 -9.34 2.10
N PHE A 111 -13.89 -8.11 2.59
CA PHE A 111 -14.80 -7.59 3.59
C PHE A 111 -15.64 -6.47 2.97
N ARG A 112 -16.90 -6.40 3.38
CA ARG A 112 -17.84 -5.38 2.96
C ARG A 112 -18.53 -4.74 4.16
N HIS A 113 -18.64 -3.41 4.13
CA HIS A 113 -19.42 -2.67 5.12
C HIS A 113 -20.90 -2.64 4.72
N ASP A 114 -21.73 -3.24 5.55
CA ASP A 114 -23.20 -3.20 5.42
C ASP A 114 -23.79 -2.15 6.38
N ALA A 115 -24.64 -1.29 5.89
CA ALA A 115 -25.21 -0.19 6.68
C ALA A 115 -26.03 -0.64 7.92
N GLN A 116 -26.43 -1.92 8.00
CA GLN A 116 -27.23 -2.46 9.11
C GLN A 116 -26.44 -3.43 10.00
N GLN A 117 -25.46 -4.13 9.43
CA GLN A 117 -24.69 -5.17 10.12
C GLN A 117 -23.26 -4.74 10.46
N GLY A 118 -22.80 -3.61 9.91
CA GLY A 118 -21.40 -3.21 9.95
C GLY A 118 -20.54 -4.04 8.98
N TRP A 119 -19.27 -4.22 9.28
CA TRP A 119 -18.38 -5.01 8.46
C TRP A 119 -18.69 -6.50 8.52
N ILE A 120 -18.71 -7.15 7.37
CA ILE A 120 -18.90 -8.60 7.21
C ILE A 120 -17.85 -9.14 6.24
N GLN A 121 -17.35 -10.34 6.47
CA GLN A 121 -16.56 -11.07 5.49
C GLN A 121 -17.48 -11.54 4.37
N GLU A 122 -17.26 -11.06 3.15
CA GLU A 122 -18.06 -11.42 1.98
C GLU A 122 -17.48 -12.63 1.26
N ALA A 123 -16.14 -12.73 1.18
CA ALA A 123 -15.48 -13.85 0.50
C ALA A 123 -14.17 -14.27 1.16
N TYR A 124 -13.87 -15.55 1.02
CA TYR A 124 -12.57 -16.19 1.12
C TYR A 124 -12.21 -16.72 -0.27
N ILE A 125 -11.08 -16.32 -0.81
CA ILE A 125 -10.70 -16.53 -2.20
C ILE A 125 -9.34 -17.24 -2.27
N LYS A 126 -9.29 -18.31 -3.09
CA LYS A 126 -8.08 -19.05 -3.44
C LYS A 126 -7.88 -19.01 -4.95
N ALA A 127 -6.65 -19.18 -5.39
CA ALA A 127 -6.34 -19.46 -6.78
C ALA A 127 -7.14 -20.65 -7.32
N SER A 128 -7.37 -20.69 -8.63
CA SER A 128 -8.01 -21.84 -9.30
C SER A 128 -7.14 -23.11 -9.28
N ASP A 129 -5.84 -22.98 -9.09
CA ASP A 129 -4.87 -24.09 -8.95
C ASP A 129 -3.88 -23.76 -7.81
N PRO A 130 -4.30 -23.90 -6.53
CA PRO A 130 -3.49 -23.51 -5.40
C PRO A 130 -2.35 -24.51 -5.15
N ALA A 131 -1.13 -24.15 -5.43
CA ALA A 131 0.04 -24.97 -5.14
C ALA A 131 0.79 -24.47 -3.90
N SER A 132 1.55 -25.35 -3.27
CA SER A 132 2.36 -24.98 -2.10
C SER A 132 3.41 -23.93 -2.49
N TRP A 133 3.52 -22.88 -1.70
CA TRP A 133 4.45 -21.76 -1.86
C TRP A 133 4.09 -20.75 -2.95
N ASP A 134 2.90 -20.83 -3.57
CA ASP A 134 2.42 -19.81 -4.53
C ASP A 134 2.26 -18.45 -3.90
N ARG A 135 1.93 -18.40 -2.59
CA ARG A 135 1.73 -17.17 -1.82
C ARG A 135 0.68 -16.25 -2.42
N PHE A 136 -0.43 -16.81 -2.91
CA PHE A 136 -1.59 -16.04 -3.37
C PHE A 136 -2.05 -15.04 -2.27
N GLY A 137 -2.31 -13.80 -2.66
CA GLY A 137 -2.57 -12.70 -1.72
C GLY A 137 -1.30 -11.92 -1.31
N TRP A 138 -0.17 -12.15 -2.01
CA TRP A 138 1.05 -11.36 -1.80
C TRP A 138 0.80 -9.87 -2.04
N ARG A 139 0.06 -9.54 -3.10
CA ARG A 139 -0.53 -8.23 -3.34
C ARG A 139 -1.99 -8.38 -3.69
N VAL A 140 -2.81 -7.43 -3.27
CA VAL A 140 -4.22 -7.33 -3.65
C VAL A 140 -4.52 -5.89 -4.09
N ALA A 141 -5.31 -5.73 -5.16
CA ALA A 141 -5.75 -4.41 -5.62
C ALA A 141 -7.24 -4.44 -6.00
N LEU A 142 -8.04 -3.55 -5.41
CA LEU A 142 -9.46 -3.38 -5.71
C LEU A 142 -9.68 -2.22 -6.69
N SER A 143 -10.64 -2.37 -7.59
CA SER A 143 -11.18 -1.24 -8.36
C SER A 143 -11.88 -0.22 -7.45
N ALA A 144 -12.02 1.02 -7.91
CA ALA A 144 -12.66 2.09 -7.14
C ALA A 144 -14.08 1.75 -6.67
N ASP A 145 -14.84 1.00 -7.46
CA ASP A 145 -16.19 0.53 -7.13
C ASP A 145 -16.21 -0.78 -6.30
N GLY A 146 -15.04 -1.36 -6.01
CA GLY A 146 -14.89 -2.61 -5.25
C GLY A 146 -15.44 -3.86 -5.96
N ASN A 147 -15.60 -3.86 -7.29
CA ASN A 147 -16.17 -4.99 -8.03
C ASN A 147 -15.15 -5.80 -8.84
N VAL A 148 -13.92 -5.33 -8.96
CA VAL A 148 -12.79 -6.06 -9.55
C VAL A 148 -11.68 -6.16 -8.51
N LEU A 149 -11.12 -7.36 -8.35
CA LEU A 149 -10.00 -7.65 -7.46
C LEU A 149 -8.89 -8.31 -8.26
N ALA A 150 -7.71 -7.72 -8.26
CA ALA A 150 -6.49 -8.38 -8.71
C ALA A 150 -5.73 -8.96 -7.52
N VAL A 151 -5.12 -10.13 -7.70
CA VAL A 151 -4.36 -10.83 -6.66
C VAL A 151 -3.07 -11.40 -7.24
N GLY A 152 -1.94 -11.06 -6.62
CA GLY A 152 -0.62 -11.58 -6.97
C GLY A 152 -0.29 -12.86 -6.23
N ALA A 153 0.43 -13.74 -6.92
CA ALA A 153 1.01 -14.99 -6.41
C ALA A 153 2.40 -15.15 -7.04
N PRO A 154 3.45 -14.48 -6.50
CA PRO A 154 4.76 -14.42 -7.15
C PRO A 154 5.55 -15.73 -7.11
N ALA A 155 4.98 -16.80 -6.54
CA ALA A 155 5.59 -18.13 -6.46
C ALA A 155 7.00 -18.10 -5.84
N TYR A 156 7.08 -17.67 -4.59
CA TYR A 156 8.31 -17.47 -3.84
C TYR A 156 9.10 -18.79 -3.64
N VAL A 157 10.29 -18.72 -3.07
CA VAL A 157 11.12 -19.90 -2.77
C VAL A 157 10.49 -20.83 -1.73
N ASP A 158 10.64 -22.13 -1.90
CA ASP A 158 10.22 -23.12 -0.91
C ASP A 158 11.11 -23.11 0.35
N SER A 159 10.76 -23.93 1.34
CA SER A 159 11.53 -24.05 2.60
C SER A 159 12.97 -24.56 2.43
N LEU A 160 13.33 -25.06 1.25
CA LEU A 160 14.68 -25.53 0.90
C LEU A 160 15.44 -24.50 0.08
N GLY A 161 14.82 -23.35 -0.26
CA GLY A 161 15.38 -22.30 -1.08
C GLY A 161 15.29 -22.59 -2.59
N ASN A 162 14.38 -23.48 -3.02
CA ASN A 162 14.15 -23.71 -4.44
C ASN A 162 13.02 -22.82 -4.93
N THR A 163 13.17 -22.21 -6.08
CA THR A 163 12.11 -21.46 -6.74
C THR A 163 11.03 -22.37 -7.26
N VAL A 164 9.77 -22.00 -7.07
CA VAL A 164 8.63 -22.84 -7.43
C VAL A 164 7.92 -22.40 -8.70
N GLY A 165 8.23 -21.21 -9.26
CA GLY A 165 7.61 -20.72 -10.50
C GLY A 165 8.06 -19.33 -10.91
N ALA A 166 7.47 -18.81 -11.98
CA ALA A 166 7.67 -17.46 -12.49
C ALA A 166 6.76 -16.40 -11.85
N GLY A 167 5.72 -16.87 -11.16
CA GLY A 167 4.66 -16.04 -10.62
C GLY A 167 3.42 -15.92 -11.51
N THR A 168 2.33 -15.48 -10.91
CA THR A 168 1.00 -15.41 -11.56
C THR A 168 0.20 -14.24 -10.96
N ALA A 169 -0.62 -13.59 -11.77
CA ALA A 169 -1.62 -12.65 -11.30
C ALA A 169 -3.02 -13.15 -11.68
N TYR A 170 -3.97 -12.99 -10.77
CA TYR A 170 -5.34 -13.42 -10.96
C TYR A 170 -6.27 -12.21 -10.92
N VAL A 171 -7.32 -12.22 -11.73
CA VAL A 171 -8.37 -11.22 -11.69
C VAL A 171 -9.69 -11.87 -11.35
N PHE A 172 -10.37 -11.32 -10.37
CA PHE A 172 -11.70 -11.74 -9.93
C PHE A 172 -12.69 -10.62 -10.17
N ARG A 173 -13.91 -10.99 -10.59
CA ARG A 173 -15.01 -10.05 -10.75
C ARG A 173 -16.16 -10.44 -9.83
N ARG A 174 -16.77 -9.42 -9.23
CA ARG A 174 -17.91 -9.57 -8.33
C ARG A 174 -19.21 -9.49 -9.10
N ASP A 175 -20.05 -10.54 -8.98
CA ASP A 175 -21.46 -10.51 -9.35
C ASP A 175 -22.30 -10.38 -8.08
N GLY A 176 -23.12 -9.35 -7.98
CA GLY A 176 -23.91 -9.05 -6.78
C GLY A 176 -24.87 -10.16 -6.33
N GLN A 177 -25.08 -11.21 -7.13
CA GLN A 177 -25.92 -12.38 -6.81
C GLN A 177 -25.09 -13.67 -6.65
N ALA A 178 -24.04 -13.84 -7.44
CA ALA A 178 -23.20 -15.04 -7.45
C ALA A 178 -21.95 -14.91 -6.57
N GLY A 179 -21.61 -13.70 -6.13
CA GLY A 179 -20.39 -13.43 -5.38
C GLY A 179 -19.18 -13.22 -6.29
N TRP A 180 -17.99 -13.60 -5.80
CA TRP A 180 -16.73 -13.44 -6.52
C TRP A 180 -16.42 -14.69 -7.39
N SER A 181 -16.00 -14.45 -8.62
CA SER A 181 -15.54 -15.48 -9.54
C SER A 181 -14.27 -15.05 -10.25
N GLU A 182 -13.34 -15.99 -10.47
CA GLU A 182 -12.16 -15.76 -11.29
C GLU A 182 -12.56 -15.44 -12.72
N GLU A 183 -12.04 -14.32 -13.25
CA GLU A 183 -12.26 -13.86 -14.62
C GLU A 183 -11.04 -14.17 -15.50
N ALA A 184 -9.83 -14.05 -14.94
CA ALA A 184 -8.60 -14.33 -15.68
C ALA A 184 -7.47 -14.79 -14.76
N THR A 185 -6.59 -15.61 -15.34
CA THR A 185 -5.24 -15.92 -14.85
C THR A 185 -4.25 -15.34 -15.84
N LEU A 186 -3.31 -14.52 -15.36
CA LEU A 186 -2.36 -13.76 -16.16
C LEU A 186 -0.92 -14.20 -15.85
N HIS A 187 -0.10 -14.28 -16.89
CA HIS A 187 1.32 -14.63 -16.81
C HIS A 187 2.15 -13.69 -17.66
N ALA A 188 3.45 -13.61 -17.37
CA ALA A 188 4.41 -13.05 -18.30
C ALA A 188 4.34 -13.78 -19.64
N ALA A 189 4.63 -13.09 -20.75
CA ALA A 189 4.63 -13.71 -22.07
C ALA A 189 5.76 -14.74 -22.24
N GLU A 190 6.91 -14.45 -21.62
CA GLU A 190 8.07 -15.34 -21.54
C GLU A 190 8.37 -15.52 -20.03
N PRO A 191 7.74 -16.50 -19.35
CA PRO A 191 7.86 -16.66 -17.91
C PRO A 191 9.09 -17.48 -17.55
N ASP A 192 10.03 -16.90 -16.83
CA ASP A 192 11.18 -17.60 -16.24
C ASP A 192 11.03 -17.77 -14.73
N ALA A 193 11.67 -18.81 -14.21
CA ALA A 193 11.66 -19.04 -12.77
C ALA A 193 12.44 -17.92 -12.09
N GLU A 194 11.88 -17.40 -10.99
CA GLU A 194 12.42 -16.27 -10.20
C GLU A 194 12.03 -14.88 -10.66
N ASP A 195 11.36 -14.69 -11.81
CA ASP A 195 10.92 -13.37 -12.29
C ASP A 195 10.06 -12.60 -11.29
N MET A 196 9.40 -13.32 -10.38
CA MET A 196 8.51 -12.72 -9.36
C MET A 196 7.31 -11.97 -9.96
N PHE A 197 6.75 -12.44 -11.10
CA PHE A 197 5.57 -11.85 -11.69
C PHE A 197 4.38 -11.85 -10.71
N GLY A 198 3.79 -10.69 -10.45
CA GLY A 198 2.74 -10.52 -9.45
C GLY A 198 3.26 -10.15 -8.05
N ALA A 199 4.54 -9.80 -7.93
CA ALA A 199 5.11 -9.31 -6.68
C ALA A 199 4.54 -7.96 -6.28
N ASP A 200 4.21 -7.11 -7.25
CA ASP A 200 3.41 -5.91 -7.03
C ASP A 200 2.35 -5.73 -8.12
N LEU A 201 1.22 -5.09 -7.77
CA LEU A 201 0.04 -4.91 -8.63
C LEU A 201 -0.57 -3.54 -8.43
N ALA A 202 -0.94 -2.90 -9.53
CA ALA A 202 -1.83 -1.74 -9.51
C ALA A 202 -3.00 -1.93 -10.48
N LEU A 203 -4.21 -1.71 -9.99
CA LEU A 203 -5.45 -1.78 -10.78
C LEU A 203 -6.03 -0.37 -10.91
N SER A 204 -6.40 0.02 -12.14
CA SER A 204 -7.08 1.30 -12.39
C SER A 204 -8.43 1.38 -11.66
N GLY A 205 -8.89 2.59 -11.38
CA GLY A 205 -10.15 2.83 -10.68
C GLY A 205 -11.37 2.24 -11.40
N ASP A 206 -11.34 2.21 -12.74
CA ASP A 206 -12.39 1.57 -13.54
C ASP A 206 -12.29 0.02 -13.58
N GLY A 207 -11.20 -0.56 -13.06
CA GLY A 207 -10.97 -2.01 -13.06
C GLY A 207 -10.67 -2.61 -14.43
N GLU A 208 -10.24 -1.81 -15.41
CA GLU A 208 -10.04 -2.26 -16.80
C GLU A 208 -8.55 -2.23 -17.22
N THR A 209 -7.64 -1.70 -16.39
CA THR A 209 -6.18 -1.70 -16.63
C THR A 209 -5.48 -2.24 -15.39
N LEU A 210 -4.58 -3.21 -15.57
CA LEU A 210 -3.78 -3.83 -14.51
C LEU A 210 -2.29 -3.74 -14.89
N ALA A 211 -1.48 -3.15 -14.02
CA ALA A 211 -0.04 -3.22 -14.09
C ALA A 211 0.46 -4.32 -13.14
N VAL A 212 1.40 -5.15 -13.58
CA VAL A 212 1.96 -6.27 -12.84
C VAL A 212 3.48 -6.16 -12.85
N GLY A 213 4.08 -6.02 -11.69
CA GLY A 213 5.52 -6.01 -11.50
C GLY A 213 6.11 -7.42 -11.51
N ALA A 214 7.30 -7.54 -12.11
CA ALA A 214 8.16 -8.71 -12.14
C ALA A 214 9.61 -8.20 -11.94
N PHE A 215 9.94 -7.82 -10.71
CA PHE A 215 11.15 -7.03 -10.43
C PHE A 215 12.47 -7.80 -10.61
N ARG A 216 12.39 -9.12 -10.80
CA ARG A 216 13.53 -9.98 -11.09
C ARG A 216 13.57 -10.51 -12.53
N GLU A 217 12.77 -9.93 -13.41
CA GLU A 217 12.81 -10.28 -14.84
C GLU A 217 14.16 -9.86 -15.44
N ASP A 218 14.79 -10.74 -16.23
CA ASP A 218 16.21 -10.70 -16.58
C ASP A 218 16.51 -10.12 -17.97
N SER A 219 15.51 -9.63 -18.73
CA SER A 219 15.83 -9.13 -20.07
C SER A 219 16.57 -7.78 -20.04
N GLY A 220 17.56 -7.64 -20.91
CA GLY A 220 18.27 -6.38 -21.13
C GLY A 220 17.55 -5.43 -22.10
N ALA A 221 16.24 -5.60 -22.34
CA ALA A 221 15.45 -4.66 -23.12
C ALA A 221 15.33 -3.30 -22.39
N THR A 222 15.07 -2.24 -23.14
CA THR A 222 14.84 -0.90 -22.59
C THR A 222 13.57 -0.29 -23.15
N GLY A 223 12.88 0.51 -22.34
CA GLY A 223 11.67 1.25 -22.77
C GLY A 223 10.46 0.35 -22.98
N ILE A 224 9.65 0.63 -23.98
CA ILE A 224 8.33 0.01 -24.20
C ILE A 224 8.38 -1.05 -25.30
N ASN A 225 7.82 -2.25 -25.02
CA ASN A 225 7.68 -3.35 -25.97
C ASN A 225 9.01 -3.80 -26.61
N GLY A 226 10.08 -3.83 -25.80
CA GLY A 226 11.35 -4.41 -26.18
C GLY A 226 11.33 -5.95 -26.30
N ASP A 227 12.49 -6.55 -26.56
CA ASP A 227 12.64 -8.00 -26.65
C ASP A 227 12.58 -8.64 -25.24
N GLN A 228 11.56 -9.47 -25.00
CA GLN A 228 11.33 -10.14 -23.71
C GLN A 228 12.07 -11.50 -23.60
N THR A 229 12.80 -11.93 -24.64
CA THR A 229 13.31 -13.32 -24.75
C THR A 229 14.75 -13.47 -24.25
N GLY A 230 15.38 -12.44 -23.74
CA GLY A 230 16.81 -12.46 -23.44
C GLY A 230 17.11 -12.18 -21.97
N ASP A 231 17.94 -13.02 -21.33
CA ASP A 231 18.34 -12.93 -19.91
C ASP A 231 19.72 -12.27 -19.81
N SER A 232 19.83 -11.05 -20.32
CA SER A 232 21.14 -10.37 -20.42
C SER A 232 21.37 -9.31 -19.34
N ALA A 233 20.40 -9.05 -18.48
CA ALA A 233 20.45 -8.12 -17.36
C ALA A 233 19.72 -8.71 -16.15
N LEU A 234 20.45 -9.45 -15.31
CA LEU A 234 19.90 -10.17 -14.15
C LEU A 234 19.20 -9.24 -13.17
N ASP A 235 18.02 -9.66 -12.70
CA ASP A 235 17.19 -8.89 -11.74
C ASP A 235 16.99 -7.42 -12.16
N SER A 236 16.98 -7.12 -13.47
CA SER A 236 16.76 -5.75 -13.95
C SER A 236 15.29 -5.30 -13.84
N GLY A 237 14.39 -6.26 -13.81
CA GLY A 237 12.96 -6.10 -13.60
C GLY A 237 12.15 -5.58 -14.78
N ALA A 238 10.86 -5.86 -14.75
CA ALA A 238 9.89 -5.46 -15.77
C ALA A 238 8.50 -5.16 -15.18
N VAL A 239 7.68 -4.44 -15.94
CA VAL A 239 6.24 -4.29 -15.67
C VAL A 239 5.44 -4.69 -16.90
N TYR A 240 4.43 -5.51 -16.69
CA TYR A 240 3.47 -5.94 -17.71
C TYR A 240 2.16 -5.19 -17.51
N VAL A 241 1.69 -4.50 -18.54
CA VAL A 241 0.39 -3.81 -18.50
C VAL A 241 -0.62 -4.63 -19.29
N PHE A 242 -1.69 -5.03 -18.59
CA PHE A 242 -2.84 -5.72 -19.19
C PHE A 242 -4.03 -4.80 -19.26
N ARG A 243 -4.84 -4.98 -20.32
CA ARG A 243 -6.07 -4.24 -20.49
C ARG A 243 -7.24 -5.16 -20.81
N HIS A 244 -8.38 -4.90 -20.17
CA HIS A 244 -9.63 -5.59 -20.43
C HIS A 244 -10.36 -4.96 -21.61
N SER A 245 -10.57 -5.71 -22.70
CA SER A 245 -11.17 -5.21 -23.96
C SER A 245 -12.67 -5.49 -24.08
N GLY A 246 -13.33 -5.98 -23.00
CA GLY A 246 -14.70 -6.50 -23.04
C GLY A 246 -14.81 -7.91 -23.65
N GLN A 247 -13.68 -8.49 -24.09
CA GLN A 247 -13.55 -9.88 -24.55
C GLN A 247 -12.59 -10.68 -23.67
N GLY A 248 -11.99 -10.05 -22.67
CA GLY A 248 -11.01 -10.60 -21.76
C GLY A 248 -9.80 -9.69 -21.62
N TRP A 249 -8.85 -10.13 -20.81
CA TRP A 249 -7.61 -9.44 -20.52
C TRP A 249 -6.54 -9.77 -21.56
N GLU A 250 -5.88 -8.75 -22.10
CA GLU A 250 -4.78 -8.90 -23.06
C GLU A 250 -3.60 -8.04 -22.61
N GLN A 251 -2.36 -8.52 -22.78
CA GLN A 251 -1.17 -7.72 -22.55
C GLN A 251 -1.11 -6.57 -23.57
N GLU A 252 -1.17 -5.33 -23.09
CA GLU A 252 -1.09 -4.12 -23.91
C GLU A 252 0.35 -3.64 -24.06
N ALA A 253 1.14 -3.73 -22.98
CA ALA A 253 2.54 -3.29 -22.99
C ALA A 253 3.42 -4.17 -22.10
N TYR A 254 4.69 -4.23 -22.50
CA TYR A 254 5.83 -4.65 -21.70
C TYR A 254 6.72 -3.42 -21.49
N VAL A 255 7.02 -3.12 -20.23
CA VAL A 255 7.65 -1.87 -19.82
C VAL A 255 8.93 -2.17 -19.07
N LYS A 256 10.02 -1.54 -19.50
CA LYS A 256 11.35 -1.59 -18.89
C LYS A 256 11.84 -0.19 -18.59
N ALA A 257 12.82 -0.08 -17.71
CA ALA A 257 13.57 1.15 -17.53
C ALA A 257 14.21 1.62 -18.85
N SER A 258 14.35 2.92 -19.04
CA SER A 258 15.05 3.48 -20.21
C SER A 258 16.57 3.24 -20.16
N ASN A 259 17.11 2.95 -18.97
CA ASN A 259 18.53 2.69 -18.68
C ASN A 259 18.71 1.35 -17.94
N THR A 260 17.97 0.33 -18.30
CA THR A 260 18.00 -1.01 -17.70
C THR A 260 19.42 -1.51 -17.44
N ASP A 261 19.69 -1.88 -16.18
CA ASP A 261 20.93 -2.51 -15.74
C ASP A 261 20.68 -3.71 -14.81
N ASP A 262 21.72 -4.52 -14.58
CA ASP A 262 21.66 -5.68 -13.67
C ASP A 262 21.35 -5.21 -12.24
N GLY A 263 20.30 -5.77 -11.62
CA GLY A 263 19.94 -5.55 -10.23
C GLY A 263 19.18 -4.27 -9.92
N ASP A 264 18.59 -3.61 -10.91
CA ASP A 264 17.82 -2.37 -10.72
C ASP A 264 16.48 -2.60 -10.00
N ASP A 265 15.94 -3.82 -10.00
CA ASP A 265 14.65 -4.22 -9.44
C ASP A 265 13.47 -3.37 -9.97
N PHE A 266 13.48 -2.98 -11.27
CA PHE A 266 12.39 -2.22 -11.89
C PHE A 266 11.06 -2.98 -11.80
N GLY A 267 10.02 -2.36 -11.22
CA GLY A 267 8.74 -3.01 -10.96
C GLY A 267 8.59 -3.57 -9.55
N VAL A 268 9.54 -3.25 -8.64
CA VAL A 268 9.42 -3.57 -7.21
C VAL A 268 8.21 -2.90 -6.59
N SER A 269 7.81 -1.75 -7.10
CA SER A 269 6.57 -1.05 -6.77
C SER A 269 5.93 -0.45 -8.01
N VAL A 270 4.59 -0.50 -8.10
CA VAL A 270 3.81 0.04 -9.23
C VAL A 270 2.56 0.78 -8.75
N ALA A 271 2.21 1.88 -9.40
CA ALA A 271 0.96 2.61 -9.16
C ALA A 271 0.32 3.05 -10.47
N LEU A 272 -1.02 3.00 -10.54
CA LEU A 272 -1.81 3.46 -11.69
C LEU A 272 -2.78 4.57 -11.28
N SER A 273 -3.01 5.53 -12.18
CA SER A 273 -4.13 6.48 -12.08
C SER A 273 -5.49 5.79 -12.24
N ASP A 274 -6.57 6.42 -11.78
CA ASP A 274 -7.93 5.87 -11.87
C ASP A 274 -8.38 5.57 -13.30
N ASP A 275 -7.93 6.36 -14.27
CA ASP A 275 -8.23 6.16 -15.69
C ASP A 275 -7.29 5.14 -16.39
N GLY A 276 -6.31 4.60 -15.67
CA GLY A 276 -5.32 3.65 -16.15
C GLY A 276 -4.40 4.19 -17.23
N ASN A 277 -4.17 5.52 -17.30
CA ASN A 277 -3.34 6.14 -18.33
C ASN A 277 -2.04 6.77 -17.81
N THR A 278 -1.82 6.79 -16.48
CA THR A 278 -0.54 7.15 -15.87
C THR A 278 -0.07 5.97 -15.02
N LEU A 279 1.17 5.53 -15.23
CA LEU A 279 1.83 4.44 -14.52
C LEU A 279 3.11 4.98 -13.90
N ALA A 280 3.29 4.81 -12.60
CA ALA A 280 4.57 5.02 -11.92
C ALA A 280 5.18 3.66 -11.56
N VAL A 281 6.49 3.53 -11.73
CA VAL A 281 7.25 2.30 -11.48
C VAL A 281 8.50 2.62 -10.68
N GLY A 282 8.66 1.98 -9.53
CA GLY A 282 9.86 2.05 -8.72
C GLY A 282 10.93 1.06 -9.18
N ALA A 283 12.18 1.45 -8.99
CA ALA A 283 13.41 0.66 -9.17
C ALA A 283 14.35 1.07 -8.03
N ASP A 284 14.16 0.47 -6.85
CA ASP A 284 14.77 0.96 -5.60
C ASP A 284 16.28 0.66 -5.49
N MET A 285 16.79 -0.18 -6.38
CA MET A 285 18.23 -0.50 -6.51
C MET A 285 18.90 0.16 -7.72
N GLU A 286 18.19 1.03 -8.46
CA GLU A 286 18.77 1.73 -9.61
C GLU A 286 19.98 2.58 -9.22
N ASP A 287 21.06 2.45 -9.96
CA ASP A 287 22.45 2.82 -9.62
C ASP A 287 22.87 4.23 -10.04
N SER A 288 22.07 5.00 -10.82
CA SER A 288 22.57 6.28 -11.32
C SER A 288 22.66 7.33 -10.20
N GLY A 289 23.75 8.06 -10.16
CA GLY A 289 23.96 9.20 -9.28
C GLY A 289 23.25 10.49 -9.78
N ALA A 290 22.26 10.38 -10.68
CA ALA A 290 21.43 11.51 -11.10
C ALA A 290 20.57 12.04 -9.93
N THR A 291 20.13 13.28 -10.00
CA THR A 291 19.22 13.90 -9.04
C THR A 291 18.13 14.72 -9.75
N GLY A 292 16.97 14.85 -9.12
CA GLY A 292 15.84 15.62 -9.66
C GLY A 292 15.13 14.92 -10.83
N ILE A 293 14.51 15.69 -11.70
CA ILE A 293 13.71 15.18 -12.81
C ILE A 293 14.54 15.14 -14.09
N ASP A 294 14.44 14.03 -14.85
CA ASP A 294 15.11 13.80 -16.15
C ASP A 294 16.64 14.04 -16.11
N GLY A 295 17.27 13.64 -15.00
CA GLY A 295 18.72 13.69 -14.83
C GLY A 295 19.46 12.73 -15.76
N ASP A 296 20.82 12.71 -15.69
CA ASP A 296 21.68 11.86 -16.51
C ASP A 296 21.61 10.40 -16.06
N GLN A 297 20.81 9.60 -16.74
CA GLN A 297 20.62 8.17 -16.50
C GLN A 297 21.87 7.31 -16.82
N GLY A 298 22.87 7.85 -17.51
CA GLY A 298 24.11 7.16 -17.85
C GLY A 298 25.22 7.28 -16.79
N ASN A 299 24.96 7.93 -15.66
CA ASN A 299 25.92 8.11 -14.59
C ASN A 299 25.87 6.97 -13.56
N HIS A 300 26.09 5.74 -14.02
CA HIS A 300 26.07 4.56 -13.17
C HIS A 300 27.21 4.53 -12.16
N VAL A 301 26.90 4.27 -10.91
CA VAL A 301 27.85 4.05 -9.82
C VAL A 301 27.52 2.70 -9.19
N SER A 302 27.93 1.63 -9.89
CA SER A 302 27.58 0.24 -9.59
C SER A 302 27.71 -0.13 -8.10
N GLY A 303 26.65 -0.73 -7.54
CA GLY A 303 26.58 -1.21 -6.16
C GLY A 303 26.21 -0.11 -5.15
N TYR A 304 25.51 0.93 -5.61
CA TYR A 304 25.06 2.02 -4.76
C TYR A 304 23.56 2.28 -4.98
N ASP A 305 22.70 1.49 -4.41
CA ASP A 305 21.25 1.49 -4.49
C ASP A 305 20.63 2.88 -4.16
N PHE A 306 20.76 3.84 -5.07
CA PHE A 306 20.13 5.16 -4.91
C PHE A 306 18.62 5.08 -5.09
N GLY A 307 18.22 4.28 -6.07
CA GLY A 307 16.85 4.09 -6.51
C GLY A 307 16.32 5.18 -7.43
N ALA A 308 15.27 4.85 -8.18
CA ALA A 308 14.60 5.74 -9.13
C ALA A 308 13.11 5.42 -9.25
N VAL A 309 12.35 6.36 -9.81
CA VAL A 309 10.97 6.13 -10.28
C VAL A 309 10.84 6.58 -11.72
N TYR A 310 10.14 5.78 -12.51
CA TYR A 310 9.83 6.07 -13.90
C TYR A 310 8.34 6.29 -14.04
N VAL A 311 7.95 7.39 -14.66
CA VAL A 311 6.54 7.69 -14.93
C VAL A 311 6.28 7.52 -16.42
N PHE A 312 5.23 6.77 -16.73
CA PHE A 312 4.79 6.52 -18.10
C PHE A 312 3.38 7.07 -18.29
N ARG A 313 3.12 7.58 -19.47
CA ARG A 313 1.76 8.03 -19.87
C ARG A 313 1.30 7.33 -21.13
N ARG A 314 0.02 7.03 -21.16
CA ARG A 314 -0.64 6.36 -22.27
C ARG A 314 -1.47 7.36 -23.07
N ASP A 315 -1.19 7.42 -24.36
CA ASP A 315 -2.04 8.08 -25.34
C ASP A 315 -2.81 7.03 -26.16
N ALA A 316 -4.08 7.26 -26.41
CA ALA A 316 -4.94 6.30 -27.12
C ALA A 316 -4.51 6.02 -28.57
N GLN A 317 -3.65 6.85 -29.17
CA GLN A 317 -3.19 6.73 -30.54
C GLN A 317 -1.75 6.22 -30.65
N THR A 318 -0.89 6.60 -29.70
CA THR A 318 0.54 6.28 -29.72
C THR A 318 0.95 5.20 -28.72
N GLY A 319 0.04 4.85 -27.80
CA GLY A 319 0.31 3.89 -26.71
C GLY A 319 1.11 4.53 -25.56
N TRP A 320 1.81 3.69 -24.79
CA TRP A 320 2.61 4.09 -23.65
C TRP A 320 3.91 4.77 -24.06
N THR A 321 4.32 5.81 -23.35
CA THR A 321 5.60 6.51 -23.48
C THR A 321 6.09 6.94 -22.11
N GLN A 322 7.40 6.96 -21.88
CA GLN A 322 7.97 7.53 -20.66
C GLN A 322 7.74 9.04 -20.64
N ASP A 323 7.14 9.54 -19.56
CA ASP A 323 6.87 10.96 -19.30
C ASP A 323 7.98 11.61 -18.46
N ALA A 324 8.52 10.86 -17.47
CA ALA A 324 9.60 11.35 -16.63
C ALA A 324 10.47 10.20 -16.06
N TYR A 325 11.71 10.56 -15.74
CA TYR A 325 12.62 9.85 -14.85
C TYR A 325 12.79 10.69 -13.59
N VAL A 326 12.44 10.14 -12.43
CA VAL A 326 12.26 10.87 -11.19
C VAL A 326 13.26 10.36 -10.14
N LYS A 327 14.02 11.28 -9.58
CA LYS A 327 14.91 11.10 -8.43
C LYS A 327 14.67 12.20 -7.42
N ALA A 328 15.05 12.01 -6.17
CA ALA A 328 15.07 13.09 -5.19
C ALA A 328 16.04 14.21 -5.57
N ALA A 329 15.84 15.40 -5.05
CA ALA A 329 16.72 16.55 -5.29
C ALA A 329 18.13 16.33 -4.73
N THR A 330 18.24 15.58 -3.63
CA THR A 330 19.48 15.06 -3.06
C THR A 330 19.35 13.54 -2.93
N MET A 331 20.42 12.82 -3.22
CA MET A 331 20.49 11.36 -3.18
C MET A 331 21.77 10.91 -2.51
N ASP A 332 21.65 9.96 -1.60
CA ASP A 332 22.78 9.30 -0.95
C ASP A 332 22.79 7.80 -1.21
N LEU A 333 23.91 7.17 -0.89
CA LEU A 333 24.10 5.74 -1.10
C LEU A 333 23.14 4.92 -0.23
N GLY A 334 22.35 4.08 -0.85
CA GLY A 334 21.44 3.17 -0.18
C GLY A 334 20.10 3.79 0.21
N ASP A 335 19.76 4.98 -0.32
CA ASP A 335 18.48 5.64 -0.04
C ASP A 335 17.26 4.82 -0.47
N LYS A 336 17.42 3.99 -1.52
CA LYS A 336 16.36 3.12 -2.06
C LYS A 336 15.09 3.88 -2.42
N PHE A 337 15.26 5.01 -3.12
CA PHE A 337 14.15 5.81 -3.64
C PHE A 337 13.35 5.01 -4.66
N GLY A 338 12.05 4.94 -4.50
CA GLY A 338 11.18 4.09 -5.33
C GLY A 338 10.84 2.74 -4.69
N ARG A 339 11.22 2.52 -3.42
CA ARG A 339 10.83 1.33 -2.66
C ARG A 339 9.32 1.15 -2.60
N SER A 340 8.59 2.23 -2.47
CA SER A 340 7.12 2.28 -2.54
C SER A 340 6.70 3.51 -3.33
N VAL A 341 5.63 3.39 -4.13
CA VAL A 341 5.07 4.49 -4.93
C VAL A 341 3.55 4.53 -4.82
N ALA A 342 2.98 5.74 -4.82
CA ALA A 342 1.53 5.95 -4.91
C ALA A 342 1.22 7.12 -5.85
N LEU A 343 0.12 7.00 -6.62
CA LEU A 343 -0.40 8.04 -7.50
C LEU A 343 -1.78 8.50 -7.04
N SER A 344 -2.08 9.80 -7.23
CA SER A 344 -3.46 10.30 -7.17
C SER A 344 -4.32 9.74 -8.30
N GLY A 345 -5.64 9.74 -8.13
CA GLY A 345 -6.57 9.22 -9.13
C GLY A 345 -6.47 9.91 -10.49
N ASP A 346 -6.09 11.20 -10.53
CA ASP A 346 -5.84 11.94 -11.76
C ASP A 346 -4.42 11.72 -12.34
N GLY A 347 -3.54 11.03 -11.60
CA GLY A 347 -2.16 10.76 -11.99
C GLY A 347 -1.25 11.99 -12.03
N GLU A 348 -1.61 13.07 -11.31
CA GLU A 348 -0.83 14.32 -11.29
C GLU A 348 -0.07 14.54 -9.97
N VAL A 349 -0.31 13.70 -8.94
CA VAL A 349 0.48 13.66 -7.69
C VAL A 349 1.11 12.28 -7.55
N LEU A 350 2.42 12.25 -7.33
CA LEU A 350 3.21 11.05 -7.09
C LEU A 350 3.86 11.16 -5.71
N VAL A 351 3.75 10.10 -4.93
CA VAL A 351 4.48 9.94 -3.67
C VAL A 351 5.46 8.79 -3.81
N VAL A 352 6.67 8.97 -3.27
CA VAL A 352 7.76 7.99 -3.37
C VAL A 352 8.40 7.80 -1.99
N GLY A 353 8.52 6.57 -1.55
CA GLY A 353 9.26 6.18 -0.35
C GLY A 353 10.74 5.93 -0.63
N ALA A 354 11.59 6.24 0.37
CA ALA A 354 13.04 6.03 0.36
C ALA A 354 13.49 5.58 1.76
N VAL A 355 13.45 4.27 2.00
CA VAL A 355 13.61 3.67 3.34
C VAL A 355 15.00 3.82 3.93
N GLY A 356 16.01 3.93 3.10
CA GLY A 356 17.42 4.06 3.50
C GLY A 356 17.89 5.50 3.65
N GLU A 357 17.03 6.50 3.39
CA GLU A 357 17.39 7.91 3.52
C GLU A 357 17.82 8.24 4.96
N ASN A 358 18.95 8.96 5.12
CA ASN A 358 19.69 9.08 6.38
C ASN A 358 19.39 10.37 7.18
N GLY A 359 18.37 11.14 6.82
CA GLY A 359 18.08 12.43 7.42
C GLY A 359 17.65 12.37 8.89
N GLY A 360 18.25 13.21 9.71
CA GLY A 360 17.89 13.39 11.12
C GLY A 360 16.78 14.42 11.38
N ASP A 361 16.36 15.14 10.37
CA ASP A 361 15.27 16.12 10.45
C ASP A 361 13.90 15.45 10.68
N THR A 362 12.91 16.23 11.07
CA THR A 362 11.57 15.75 11.38
C THR A 362 10.50 16.62 10.75
N GLY A 363 9.38 16.01 10.34
CA GLY A 363 8.23 16.71 9.79
C GLY A 363 8.36 16.99 8.29
N LEU A 364 8.11 18.22 7.87
CA LEU A 364 8.02 18.61 6.46
C LEU A 364 9.12 19.60 6.08
N ASP A 365 9.61 19.48 4.84
CA ASP A 365 10.56 20.40 4.20
C ASP A 365 11.82 20.69 5.03
N GLY A 366 12.30 19.67 5.74
CA GLY A 366 13.58 19.70 6.44
C GLY A 366 14.77 19.74 5.47
N GLN A 367 15.96 19.51 6.02
CA GLN A 367 17.20 19.54 5.24
C GLN A 367 17.49 18.12 4.71
N ASP A 368 17.11 17.85 3.47
CA ASP A 368 17.30 16.57 2.79
C ASP A 368 18.78 16.15 2.56
N TRP A 369 19.75 17.00 2.98
CA TRP A 369 21.20 16.73 2.98
C TRP A 369 21.75 16.40 4.37
N ASP A 370 20.92 16.33 5.41
CA ASP A 370 21.34 15.96 6.77
C ASP A 370 21.38 14.43 6.92
N ASN A 371 22.57 13.83 7.02
CA ASN A 371 22.79 12.38 7.13
C ASN A 371 23.13 11.97 8.57
N THR A 372 22.47 12.55 9.56
CA THR A 372 22.81 12.31 10.97
C THR A 372 22.15 11.08 11.57
N THR A 373 21.11 10.51 10.93
CA THR A 373 20.37 9.34 11.42
C THR A 373 20.23 8.30 10.33
N LEU A 374 21.04 7.23 10.41
CA LEU A 374 21.08 6.18 9.38
C LEU A 374 19.74 5.45 9.26
N ASP A 375 19.34 5.15 8.03
CA ASP A 375 18.12 4.40 7.65
C ASP A 375 16.87 4.92 8.39
N ALA A 376 16.81 6.22 8.61
CA ALA A 376 15.64 6.85 9.21
C ALA A 376 14.44 6.84 8.26
N GLY A 377 14.73 6.89 6.96
CA GLY A 377 13.79 6.88 5.85
C GLY A 377 13.11 8.22 5.60
N ALA A 378 12.59 8.38 4.39
CA ALA A 378 11.86 9.56 3.93
C ALA A 378 10.75 9.20 2.95
N ALA A 379 9.83 10.13 2.71
CA ALA A 379 8.95 10.12 1.56
C ALA A 379 9.03 11.46 0.82
N TYR A 380 8.79 11.44 -0.46
CA TYR A 380 8.86 12.60 -1.34
C TYR A 380 7.55 12.75 -2.09
N VAL A 381 7.05 13.98 -2.19
CA VAL A 381 5.85 14.29 -2.97
C VAL A 381 6.27 15.07 -4.20
N PHE A 382 5.79 14.63 -5.35
CA PHE A 382 5.96 15.28 -6.64
C PHE A 382 4.59 15.66 -7.20
N ARG A 383 4.52 16.82 -7.81
CA ARG A 383 3.32 17.28 -8.51
C ARG A 383 3.64 17.62 -9.96
N ARG A 384 2.75 17.26 -10.84
CA ARG A 384 2.85 17.54 -12.26
C ARG A 384 2.06 18.79 -12.63
N ASP A 385 2.70 19.70 -13.34
CA ASP A 385 2.07 20.84 -14.00
C ASP A 385 2.06 20.62 -15.52
N GLU A 386 0.96 20.92 -16.18
CA GLU A 386 0.82 20.71 -17.63
C GLU A 386 1.84 21.48 -18.48
N GLN A 387 2.42 22.56 -17.99
CA GLN A 387 3.35 23.43 -18.70
C GLN A 387 4.82 23.17 -18.37
N VAL A 388 5.10 22.74 -17.15
CA VAL A 388 6.47 22.60 -16.61
C VAL A 388 6.87 21.12 -16.47
N GLY A 389 5.90 20.19 -16.36
CA GLY A 389 6.14 18.78 -16.06
C GLY A 389 6.18 18.52 -14.55
N TRP A 390 6.86 17.44 -14.16
CA TRP A 390 6.99 17.02 -12.77
C TRP A 390 7.96 17.90 -11.98
N ALA A 391 7.63 18.16 -10.74
CA ALA A 391 8.51 18.87 -9.80
C ALA A 391 8.33 18.31 -8.38
N GLN A 392 9.40 18.25 -7.61
CA GLN A 392 9.33 17.90 -6.18
C GLN A 392 8.59 19.04 -5.44
N GLU A 393 7.53 18.67 -4.74
CA GLU A 393 6.69 19.60 -3.97
C GLU A 393 7.05 19.57 -2.48
N ALA A 394 7.28 18.37 -1.91
CA ALA A 394 7.60 18.24 -0.49
C ALA A 394 8.61 17.12 -0.24
N TYR A 395 9.39 17.31 0.84
CA TYR A 395 10.19 16.30 1.51
C TYR A 395 9.54 15.99 2.86
N VAL A 396 9.24 14.73 3.12
CA VAL A 396 8.41 14.28 4.23
C VAL A 396 9.20 13.34 5.12
N LYS A 397 9.26 13.65 6.40
CA LYS A 397 9.90 12.84 7.45
C LYS A 397 8.90 12.52 8.55
N ALA A 398 9.16 11.46 9.28
CA ALA A 398 8.47 11.17 10.53
C ALA A 398 8.53 12.36 11.48
N THR A 399 7.49 12.56 12.29
CA THR A 399 7.51 13.60 13.34
C THR A 399 8.55 13.33 14.42
N ARG A 400 9.08 12.11 14.45
CA ARG A 400 10.21 11.67 15.26
C ARG A 400 11.04 10.71 14.44
N THR A 401 12.31 11.03 14.27
CA THR A 401 13.26 10.27 13.45
C THR A 401 14.09 9.36 14.34
N PHE A 402 14.20 8.10 13.98
CA PHE A 402 14.99 7.10 14.70
C PHE A 402 15.92 6.37 13.74
N LEU A 403 17.06 5.92 14.27
CA LEU A 403 17.98 5.06 13.57
C LEU A 403 17.27 3.76 13.12
N GLY A 404 17.27 3.47 11.83
CA GLY A 404 16.68 2.27 11.27
C GLY A 404 15.15 2.22 11.36
N ALA A 405 14.46 3.37 11.41
CA ALA A 405 12.99 3.40 11.46
C ALA A 405 12.33 3.00 10.14
N GLU A 406 13.07 3.15 9.02
CA GLU A 406 12.60 2.80 7.68
C GLU A 406 11.28 3.49 7.29
N PHE A 407 11.18 4.80 7.60
CA PHE A 407 10.04 5.61 7.17
C PHE A 407 9.99 5.70 5.65
N GLY A 408 8.80 5.52 5.05
CA GLY A 408 8.66 5.39 3.59
C GLY A 408 8.66 3.94 3.12
N GLY A 409 8.53 2.96 4.05
CA GLY A 409 8.42 1.54 3.72
C GLY A 409 7.23 1.25 2.82
N GLU A 410 6.06 1.77 3.20
CA GLU A 410 4.87 1.82 2.35
C GLU A 410 4.29 3.24 2.36
N VAL A 411 3.74 3.65 1.22
CA VAL A 411 3.05 4.93 1.05
C VAL A 411 1.67 4.71 0.42
N ALA A 412 0.65 5.41 0.91
CA ALA A 412 -0.68 5.43 0.32
C ALA A 412 -1.15 6.87 0.13
N LEU A 413 -1.78 7.14 -1.01
CA LEU A 413 -2.31 8.46 -1.36
C LEU A 413 -3.80 8.33 -1.67
N SER A 414 -4.61 9.28 -1.18
CA SER A 414 -6.02 9.35 -1.57
C SER A 414 -6.17 9.71 -3.05
N ALA A 415 -7.28 9.32 -3.67
CA ALA A 415 -7.51 9.58 -5.10
C ALA A 415 -7.55 11.10 -5.43
N ASP A 416 -7.95 11.94 -4.47
CA ASP A 416 -7.90 13.40 -4.62
C ASP A 416 -6.50 14.01 -4.42
N GLY A 417 -5.49 13.18 -4.09
CA GLY A 417 -4.10 13.58 -3.91
C GLY A 417 -3.84 14.44 -2.67
N ARG A 418 -4.73 14.41 -1.64
CA ARG A 418 -4.65 15.29 -0.47
C ARG A 418 -4.31 14.60 0.84
N TRP A 419 -4.57 13.31 0.95
CA TRP A 419 -4.23 12.53 2.12
C TRP A 419 -3.12 11.57 1.79
N LEU A 420 -2.06 11.65 2.55
CA LEU A 420 -0.88 10.80 2.46
C LEU A 420 -0.71 10.04 3.77
N ALA A 421 -0.59 8.72 3.67
CA ALA A 421 -0.16 7.88 4.77
C ALA A 421 1.20 7.25 4.45
N VAL A 422 2.11 7.25 5.43
CA VAL A 422 3.48 6.72 5.29
C VAL A 422 3.79 5.83 6.48
N THR A 423 4.36 4.67 6.25
CA THR A 423 4.72 3.73 7.31
C THR A 423 6.21 3.79 7.68
N ALA A 424 6.52 3.37 8.91
CA ALA A 424 7.85 3.19 9.45
C ALA A 424 7.90 1.84 10.16
N LEU A 425 8.27 0.78 9.42
CA LEU A 425 8.13 -0.62 9.86
C LEU A 425 8.95 -0.97 11.08
N SER A 426 10.13 -0.38 11.21
CA SER A 426 11.08 -0.67 12.28
C SER A 426 10.99 0.33 13.44
N GLU A 427 10.00 1.23 13.42
CA GLU A 427 9.79 2.19 14.48
C GLU A 427 9.38 1.50 15.79
N GLY A 428 10.14 1.71 16.87
CA GLY A 428 10.10 0.94 18.10
C GLY A 428 9.45 1.63 19.31
N MET A 429 8.65 2.69 19.15
CA MET A 429 8.00 3.34 20.30
C MET A 429 6.80 2.54 20.81
N LYS A 430 6.75 2.32 22.13
CA LYS A 430 5.59 1.76 22.81
C LYS A 430 4.55 2.85 23.10
N VAL A 431 3.73 3.12 22.10
CA VAL A 431 2.59 4.04 22.16
C VAL A 431 1.41 3.32 21.54
N MET A 432 0.20 3.58 21.96
CA MET A 432 -1.01 2.91 21.45
C MET A 432 -1.95 3.92 20.79
N GLY A 433 -2.62 3.49 19.72
CA GLY A 433 -3.67 4.25 19.06
C GLY A 433 -3.14 5.43 18.26
N VAL A 434 -3.92 6.50 18.14
CA VAL A 434 -3.62 7.70 17.33
C VAL A 434 -3.12 8.83 18.23
N GLY A 435 -2.06 9.54 17.80
CA GLY A 435 -1.52 10.73 18.49
C GLY A 435 -0.83 10.48 19.84
N GLY A 436 -0.53 9.24 20.17
CA GLY A 436 -0.03 8.86 21.48
C GLY A 436 1.22 9.61 21.93
N SER A 437 1.19 10.16 23.14
CA SER A 437 2.33 10.74 23.87
C SER A 437 2.82 9.76 24.91
N GLY A 438 3.56 8.72 24.49
CA GLY A 438 4.03 7.66 25.38
C GLY A 438 5.43 7.87 25.91
N GLN A 439 5.76 7.13 26.98
CA GLN A 439 7.13 6.96 27.47
C GLN A 439 7.93 6.14 26.44
N VAL A 440 9.19 6.51 26.24
CA VAL A 440 10.11 5.80 25.33
C VAL A 440 10.48 4.44 25.95
N GLU A 441 9.61 3.44 25.82
CA GLU A 441 10.02 2.04 25.89
C GLU A 441 10.32 1.61 24.46
N SER A 442 11.50 1.06 24.21
CA SER A 442 11.90 0.53 22.91
C SER A 442 11.28 -0.85 22.72
N LEU A 443 10.49 -0.99 21.69
CA LEU A 443 10.06 -2.27 21.14
C LEU A 443 10.87 -2.56 19.87
N ASP A 444 11.07 -3.83 19.54
CA ASP A 444 11.71 -4.21 18.30
C ASP A 444 10.64 -4.38 17.21
N PHE A 445 10.73 -3.62 16.10
CA PHE A 445 9.86 -3.75 14.93
C PHE A 445 8.34 -3.67 15.24
N ALA A 446 7.94 -2.80 16.14
CA ALA A 446 6.52 -2.60 16.45
C ALA A 446 5.78 -1.90 15.29
N GLY A 447 6.47 -1.06 14.54
CA GLY A 447 5.96 -0.32 13.39
C GLY A 447 5.08 0.88 13.75
N ALA A 448 4.88 1.79 12.79
CA ALA A 448 4.02 2.96 12.92
C ALA A 448 3.50 3.44 11.55
N ALA A 449 2.43 4.22 11.55
CA ALA A 449 1.97 4.98 10.39
C ALA A 449 1.85 6.48 10.73
N TYR A 450 2.10 7.32 9.76
CA TYR A 450 2.01 8.77 9.85
C TYR A 450 1.07 9.28 8.77
N VAL A 451 0.18 10.20 9.12
CA VAL A 451 -0.80 10.76 8.19
C VAL A 451 -0.53 12.24 7.99
N TYR A 452 -0.53 12.65 6.73
CA TYR A 452 -0.32 14.03 6.29
C TYR A 452 -1.50 14.46 5.43
N HIS A 453 -1.81 15.75 5.44
CA HIS A 453 -2.90 16.33 4.69
C HIS A 453 -2.44 17.59 3.95
N ASP A 454 -2.71 17.68 2.63
CA ASP A 454 -2.48 18.89 1.84
C ASP A 454 -3.63 19.88 2.03
N LEU A 455 -3.34 21.00 2.68
CA LEU A 455 -4.28 22.11 2.83
C LEU A 455 -4.19 23.01 1.61
N GLU A 456 -5.26 23.04 0.80
CA GLU A 456 -5.31 23.84 -0.43
C GLU A 456 -4.65 25.21 -0.29
N GLY A 457 -3.50 25.40 -0.96
CA GLY A 457 -2.77 26.67 -0.98
C GLY A 457 -1.92 26.98 0.26
N GLU A 458 -1.91 26.11 1.28
CA GLU A 458 -1.07 26.23 2.48
C GLU A 458 -0.01 25.12 2.55
N GLY A 459 -0.11 24.08 1.67
CA GLY A 459 0.81 22.93 1.59
C GLY A 459 0.48 21.82 2.58
N TRP A 460 1.36 20.83 2.65
CA TRP A 460 1.22 19.65 3.50
C TRP A 460 1.36 19.98 4.98
N VAL A 461 0.58 19.31 5.81
CA VAL A 461 0.66 19.37 7.27
C VAL A 461 0.65 17.97 7.86
N VAL A 462 1.28 17.82 9.02
CA VAL A 462 1.16 16.58 9.80
C VAL A 462 -0.23 16.54 10.43
N GLU A 463 -0.98 15.48 10.18
CA GLU A 463 -2.30 15.28 10.79
C GLU A 463 -2.22 14.36 12.01
N SER A 464 -1.62 13.18 11.87
CA SER A 464 -1.54 12.23 12.99
C SER A 464 -0.37 11.24 12.90
N TYR A 465 -0.05 10.67 14.05
CA TYR A 465 0.80 9.49 14.26
C TYR A 465 -0.07 8.35 14.76
N VAL A 466 0.04 7.18 14.15
CA VAL A 466 -0.88 6.05 14.37
C VAL A 466 -0.09 4.78 14.68
N LYS A 467 -0.55 4.05 15.70
CA LYS A 467 -0.10 2.70 16.05
C LYS A 467 -1.30 1.77 16.30
N GLY A 468 -1.04 0.49 16.31
CA GLY A 468 -2.00 -0.51 16.76
C GLY A 468 -2.50 -0.24 18.20
N PRO A 469 -3.70 -0.70 18.55
CA PRO A 469 -4.24 -0.55 19.90
C PRO A 469 -3.44 -1.32 20.96
N LEU A 470 -2.70 -2.35 20.56
CA LEU A 470 -1.64 -3.00 21.32
C LEU A 470 -0.41 -3.02 20.43
N ALA A 471 0.68 -2.44 20.87
CA ALA A 471 1.96 -2.49 20.18
C ALA A 471 2.89 -3.42 20.95
N ASP A 472 3.29 -4.51 20.30
CA ASP A 472 4.23 -5.50 20.82
C ASP A 472 5.46 -5.65 19.90
N ASP A 473 6.49 -6.35 20.39
CA ASP A 473 7.68 -6.65 19.60
C ASP A 473 7.31 -7.49 18.38
N TYR A 474 7.81 -7.08 17.20
CA TYR A 474 7.64 -7.77 15.92
C TYR A 474 6.20 -7.80 15.39
N ASP A 475 5.35 -6.86 15.78
CA ASP A 475 4.02 -6.71 15.21
C ASP A 475 4.05 -6.25 13.74
N PHE A 476 5.07 -5.46 13.37
CA PHE A 476 5.20 -4.87 12.03
C PHE A 476 3.96 -4.09 11.61
N PHE A 477 3.42 -3.26 12.51
CA PHE A 477 2.30 -2.38 12.18
C PHE A 477 2.70 -1.42 11.03
N GLY A 478 1.91 -1.42 9.96
CA GLY A 478 2.25 -0.69 8.75
C GLY A 478 3.05 -1.51 7.75
N TYR A 479 3.02 -2.85 7.85
CA TYR A 479 3.58 -3.72 6.80
C TYR A 479 2.95 -3.43 5.43
N GLU A 480 1.66 -3.10 5.44
CA GLU A 480 0.91 -2.60 4.30
C GLU A 480 -0.06 -1.50 4.76
N ILE A 481 -0.38 -0.53 3.89
CA ILE A 481 -1.29 0.55 4.20
C ILE A 481 -2.15 0.93 2.99
N GLY A 482 -3.44 1.14 3.20
CA GLY A 482 -4.37 1.59 2.17
C GLY A 482 -5.25 2.75 2.65
N LEU A 483 -5.57 3.65 1.73
CA LEU A 483 -6.52 4.75 1.95
C LEU A 483 -7.72 4.61 1.02
N SER A 484 -8.91 5.00 1.50
CA SER A 484 -10.06 5.23 0.62
C SER A 484 -9.83 6.45 -0.29
N GLY A 485 -10.61 6.57 -1.37
CA GLY A 485 -10.43 7.60 -2.37
C GLY A 485 -10.50 9.04 -1.84
N ASP A 486 -11.24 9.27 -0.76
CA ASP A 486 -11.34 10.56 -0.07
C ASP A 486 -10.44 10.69 1.17
N GLY A 487 -9.61 9.67 1.44
CA GLY A 487 -8.78 9.60 2.64
C GLY A 487 -9.57 9.41 3.94
N GLY A 488 -10.86 9.10 3.86
CA GLY A 488 -11.76 8.99 5.02
C GLY A 488 -11.64 7.68 5.79
N VAL A 489 -11.07 6.65 5.18
CA VAL A 489 -10.82 5.34 5.79
C VAL A 489 -9.37 4.94 5.52
N MET A 490 -8.68 4.50 6.56
CA MET A 490 -7.32 3.98 6.47
C MET A 490 -7.28 2.56 7.02
N ALA A 491 -6.74 1.63 6.25
CA ALA A 491 -6.50 0.25 6.66
C ALA A 491 -5.01 0.01 6.82
N VAL A 492 -4.60 -0.63 7.91
CA VAL A 492 -3.18 -0.89 8.22
C VAL A 492 -2.99 -2.37 8.55
N GLY A 493 -2.15 -3.03 7.76
CA GLY A 493 -1.75 -4.41 7.95
C GLY A 493 -0.68 -4.54 9.05
N THR A 494 -0.76 -5.62 9.82
CA THR A 494 0.20 -5.96 10.87
C THR A 494 0.40 -7.47 10.91
N ILE A 495 1.45 -7.93 10.26
CA ILE A 495 1.68 -9.35 9.98
C ILE A 495 2.12 -10.16 11.19
N GLY A 496 2.74 -9.51 12.17
CA GLY A 496 3.26 -10.15 13.37
C GLY A 496 2.24 -10.30 14.49
N GLU A 497 1.10 -9.60 14.39
CA GLU A 497 0.05 -9.66 15.39
C GLU A 497 -0.40 -11.10 15.66
N GLY A 498 -0.33 -11.54 16.94
CA GLY A 498 -0.41 -12.93 17.36
C GLY A 498 -1.68 -13.34 18.09
N SER A 499 -2.78 -12.58 18.05
CA SER A 499 -4.01 -12.97 18.74
C SER A 499 -4.68 -14.20 18.14
N VAL A 500 -5.36 -14.97 19.00
CA VAL A 500 -6.06 -16.21 18.63
C VAL A 500 -7.50 -15.97 18.15
N THR A 501 -7.97 -14.75 18.16
CA THR A 501 -9.31 -14.40 17.67
C THR A 501 -9.42 -14.58 16.17
N GLN A 502 -10.65 -14.82 15.70
CA GLN A 502 -10.96 -15.00 14.28
C GLN A 502 -12.09 -14.07 13.87
N GLY A 503 -12.06 -13.60 12.61
CA GLY A 503 -13.09 -12.75 12.06
C GLY A 503 -12.98 -11.28 12.47
N ILE A 504 -14.11 -10.60 12.67
CA ILE A 504 -14.18 -9.15 12.89
C ILE A 504 -14.49 -8.87 14.35
N GLY A 505 -13.68 -7.99 14.94
CA GLY A 505 -13.76 -7.65 16.36
C GLY A 505 -13.39 -8.86 17.24
N GLY A 506 -12.72 -8.63 18.32
CA GLY A 506 -12.31 -9.72 19.17
C GLY A 506 -11.45 -9.21 20.33
N ASP A 507 -10.99 -10.12 21.16
CA ASP A 507 -9.98 -9.79 22.15
C ASP A 507 -8.58 -9.99 21.55
N PHE A 508 -7.61 -9.33 22.12
CA PHE A 508 -6.20 -9.36 21.70
C PHE A 508 -5.41 -10.45 22.45
N SER A 509 -6.04 -11.60 22.75
CA SER A 509 -5.37 -12.66 23.49
C SER A 509 -4.36 -13.40 22.62
N GLU A 510 -3.09 -13.28 22.95
CA GLU A 510 -1.95 -13.88 22.27
C GLU A 510 -1.98 -15.41 22.24
N GLY A 511 -1.43 -16.04 21.19
CA GLY A 511 -1.27 -17.49 21.08
C GLY A 511 -1.15 -18.06 19.67
N ALA A 512 -1.22 -17.24 18.62
CA ALA A 512 -1.07 -17.63 17.22
C ALA A 512 -0.07 -16.71 16.50
N ALA A 513 1.22 -16.90 16.75
CA ALA A 513 2.29 -16.04 16.21
C ALA A 513 2.20 -15.87 14.70
N TYR A 514 2.38 -14.62 14.22
CA TYR A 514 2.28 -14.26 12.80
C TYR A 514 0.96 -14.69 12.14
N SER A 515 -0.14 -14.78 12.90
CA SER A 515 -1.46 -14.95 12.30
C SER A 515 -1.91 -13.69 11.55
N GLY A 516 -1.40 -12.54 11.95
CA GLY A 516 -1.60 -11.24 11.34
C GLY A 516 -2.97 -10.61 11.60
N ALA A 517 -3.10 -9.32 11.38
CA ALA A 517 -4.35 -8.58 11.49
C ALA A 517 -4.39 -7.36 10.57
N VAL A 518 -5.57 -6.75 10.44
CA VAL A 518 -5.74 -5.42 9.84
C VAL A 518 -6.50 -4.54 10.82
N TYR A 519 -6.00 -3.33 11.00
CA TYR A 519 -6.66 -2.27 11.77
C TYR A 519 -7.26 -1.23 10.82
N LEU A 520 -8.48 -0.80 11.10
CA LEU A 520 -9.23 0.18 10.31
C LEU A 520 -9.49 1.44 11.14
N TYR A 521 -9.08 2.57 10.57
CA TYR A 521 -9.17 3.88 11.18
C TYR A 521 -10.08 4.84 10.43
#